data_87bc8ba014fee5c26b454e3ecda42b0d
#
_entry.id   87bc8ba014fee5c26b454e3ecda42b0d
#
_cell.length_a   1.000
_cell.length_b   1.000
_cell.length_c   1.000
_cell.angle_alpha   90.00
_cell.angle_beta   90.00
_cell.angle_gamma   90.00
#
_symmetry.space_group_name_H-M   'P 1'
#
loop_
_entity.id
_entity.type
_entity.pdbx_description
1 polymer ?
#
loop_
_entity_poly.entity_id
_entity_poly.type
_entity_poly.pdbx_seq_one_letter_code
_entity_poly.pdbx_strand_id
1 'polypeptide(L)'
;HVFDEAVSYFDFTITFEGDDQQSIEDIDSRVEAINGGLGIAVTKSFGMVDNRTISAITPIDDSTSDVRFMVYIGRRPTRNPERAETKAREFGQEVIRQFAQDIDIWRYQRYSAPPALAGSEQQGFTALRNWAKQFYPDGIGGSAAEVYAAQKGRTE
;
A
#
# COMPACT_ATOMS: atom_id res chain seq x y z
N HIS A 1 5.03 14.16 -1.70
CA HIS A 1 4.68 13.29 -2.84
C HIS A 1 5.55 13.66 -4.04
N VAL A 2 6.19 12.71 -4.65
CA VAL A 2 6.96 12.88 -5.89
C VAL A 2 6.43 11.88 -6.91
N PHE A 3 6.18 12.35 -8.14
CA PHE A 3 5.79 11.52 -9.26
C PHE A 3 6.81 11.74 -10.36
N ASP A 4 7.50 10.68 -10.75
CA ASP A 4 8.40 10.63 -11.89
C ASP A 4 7.82 9.66 -12.93
N GLU A 5 8.44 9.49 -14.08
CA GLU A 5 7.91 8.70 -15.21
C GLU A 5 7.23 7.39 -14.77
N ALA A 6 7.97 6.43 -14.25
CA ALA A 6 7.43 5.13 -13.85
C ALA A 6 7.38 4.92 -12.33
N VAL A 7 7.72 5.92 -11.52
CA VAL A 7 7.84 5.80 -10.06
C VAL A 7 7.06 6.90 -9.36
N SER A 8 6.26 6.54 -8.38
CA SER A 8 5.70 7.48 -7.41
C SER A 8 6.27 7.22 -6.02
N TYR A 9 6.51 8.28 -5.28
CA TYR A 9 7.09 8.23 -3.94
C TYR A 9 6.25 9.03 -2.96
N PHE A 10 5.98 8.42 -1.80
CA PHE A 10 5.25 9.02 -0.69
C PHE A 10 6.06 8.84 0.59
N ASP A 11 6.14 9.90 1.38
CA ASP A 11 6.78 9.91 2.70
C ASP A 11 5.78 10.48 3.71
N PHE A 12 5.55 9.78 4.81
CA PHE A 12 4.66 10.21 5.88
C PHE A 12 5.13 9.67 7.23
N THR A 13 4.85 10.42 8.27
CA THR A 13 5.12 10.02 9.65
C THR A 13 3.82 9.66 10.33
N ILE A 14 3.81 8.55 11.04
CA ILE A 14 2.70 8.14 11.90
C ILE A 14 3.17 8.36 13.33
N THR A 15 2.47 9.25 14.04
CA THR A 15 2.65 9.45 15.47
C THR A 15 1.58 8.66 16.20
N PHE A 16 1.98 7.77 17.09
CA PHE A 16 1.06 7.05 17.97
C PHE A 16 0.92 7.86 19.25
N GLU A 17 -0.24 8.45 19.49
CA GLU A 17 -0.58 9.01 20.79
C GLU A 17 -0.97 7.85 21.73
N GLY A 18 -0.16 7.61 22.76
CA GLY A 18 -0.46 6.61 23.77
C GLY A 18 -1.56 7.11 24.71
N ASP A 19 -2.59 6.28 24.91
CA ASP A 19 -3.60 6.52 25.92
C ASP A 19 -3.00 6.20 27.31
N ASP A 20 -2.97 7.20 28.17
CA ASP A 20 -2.57 7.29 29.57
C ASP A 20 -1.97 6.09 30.32
N GLN A 21 -0.83 6.34 30.95
CA GLN A 21 -0.20 5.75 32.12
C GLN A 21 0.99 4.78 31.96
N GLN A 22 1.45 4.44 30.82
CA GLN A 22 2.81 3.90 30.68
C GLN A 22 3.49 4.57 29.50
N SER A 23 4.53 5.36 29.80
CA SER A 23 5.37 6.06 28.83
C SER A 23 5.92 5.09 27.77
N ILE A 24 5.11 4.87 26.73
CA ILE A 24 5.63 4.53 25.44
C ILE A 24 6.15 5.87 24.94
N GLU A 25 7.45 6.04 24.91
CA GLU A 25 8.11 7.14 24.25
C GLU A 25 7.43 7.33 22.90
N ASP A 26 7.11 8.55 22.51
CA ASP A 26 6.54 8.87 21.21
C ASP A 26 7.41 8.23 20.13
N ILE A 27 6.98 7.06 19.63
CA ILE A 27 7.72 6.35 18.61
C ILE A 27 7.25 6.93 17.28
N ASP A 28 7.97 7.92 16.80
CA ASP A 28 7.81 8.40 15.45
C ASP A 28 8.13 7.28 14.48
N SER A 29 7.11 6.72 13.86
CA SER A 29 7.26 5.75 12.79
C SER A 29 7.20 6.48 11.46
N ARG A 30 8.29 6.44 10.73
CA ARG A 30 8.35 6.96 9.36
C ARG A 30 8.03 5.86 8.37
N VAL A 31 7.19 6.16 7.39
CA VAL A 31 6.82 5.24 6.32
C VAL A 31 7.10 5.88 4.97
N GLU A 32 7.84 5.17 4.14
CA GLU A 32 8.07 5.52 2.74
C GLU A 32 7.34 4.51 1.86
N ALA A 33 6.48 4.97 0.97
CA ALA A 33 5.80 4.13 -0.02
C ALA A 33 6.27 4.52 -1.42
N ILE A 34 6.70 3.53 -2.18
CA ILE A 34 7.22 3.67 -3.55
C ILE A 34 6.41 2.74 -4.44
N ASN A 35 5.82 3.26 -5.50
CA ASN A 35 5.19 2.44 -6.52
C ASN A 35 6.04 2.46 -7.78
N GLY A 36 6.40 1.28 -8.28
CA GLY A 36 7.03 1.08 -9.58
C GLY A 36 5.97 0.64 -10.59
N GLY A 37 5.43 1.58 -11.35
CA GLY A 37 4.25 1.33 -12.17
C GLY A 37 3.03 0.98 -11.31
N LEU A 38 2.07 0.24 -11.88
CA LEU A 38 0.88 -0.24 -11.20
C LEU A 38 1.03 -1.64 -10.59
N GLY A 39 2.14 -2.34 -10.88
CA GLY A 39 2.32 -3.74 -10.52
C GLY A 39 3.18 -3.97 -9.28
N ILE A 40 3.96 -3.00 -8.82
CA ILE A 40 4.87 -3.16 -7.68
C ILE A 40 4.74 -1.99 -6.73
N ALA A 41 4.53 -2.30 -5.45
CA ALA A 41 4.62 -1.32 -4.38
C ALA A 41 5.65 -1.79 -3.34
N VAL A 42 6.49 -0.87 -2.88
CA VAL A 42 7.46 -1.09 -1.82
C VAL A 42 7.15 -0.14 -0.68
N THR A 43 6.84 -0.69 0.49
CA THR A 43 6.67 0.11 1.71
C THR A 43 7.86 -0.15 2.62
N LYS A 44 8.53 0.92 3.05
CA LYS A 44 9.60 0.89 4.03
C LYS A 44 9.09 1.52 5.30
N SER A 45 9.17 0.81 6.41
CA SER A 45 8.82 1.34 7.72
C SER A 45 10.08 1.40 8.58
N PHE A 46 10.23 2.51 9.28
CA PHE A 46 11.33 2.79 10.19
C PHE A 46 10.76 3.11 11.57
N GLY A 47 11.45 2.77 12.63
CA GLY A 47 11.04 3.01 14.00
C GLY A 47 11.22 1.79 14.88
N MET A 48 10.16 1.28 15.49
CA MET A 48 10.23 0.13 16.41
C MET A 48 10.79 -1.12 15.72
N VAL A 49 10.37 -1.40 14.49
CA VAL A 49 10.88 -2.49 13.66
C VAL A 49 11.10 -1.98 12.24
N ASP A 50 12.36 -1.92 11.82
CA ASP A 50 12.68 -1.60 10.45
C ASP A 50 12.25 -2.76 9.54
N ASN A 51 11.33 -2.51 8.64
CA ASN A 51 10.86 -3.52 7.71
C ASN A 51 10.65 -2.96 6.31
N ARG A 52 10.56 -3.87 5.35
CA ARG A 52 10.17 -3.57 3.97
C ARG A 52 9.13 -4.59 3.53
N THR A 53 8.03 -4.12 3.04
CA THR A 53 7.00 -4.94 2.41
C THR A 53 7.03 -4.68 0.92
N ILE A 54 7.06 -5.74 0.13
CA ILE A 54 6.94 -5.67 -1.32
C ILE A 54 5.63 -6.33 -1.70
N SER A 55 4.78 -5.58 -2.37
CA SER A 55 3.53 -6.06 -2.96
C SER A 55 3.72 -6.14 -4.47
N ALA A 56 3.59 -7.32 -5.05
CA ALA A 56 3.59 -7.53 -6.49
C ALA A 56 2.17 -7.91 -6.92
N ILE A 57 1.60 -7.14 -7.83
CA ILE A 57 0.23 -7.29 -8.31
C ILE A 57 0.30 -7.60 -9.80
N THR A 58 -0.19 -8.79 -10.17
CA THR A 58 -0.21 -9.24 -11.55
C THR A 58 -1.65 -9.47 -11.99
N PRO A 59 -2.19 -8.73 -12.95
CA PRO A 59 -3.50 -9.02 -13.52
C PRO A 59 -3.51 -10.41 -14.17
N ILE A 60 -4.55 -11.22 -13.89
CA ILE A 60 -4.78 -12.51 -14.52
C ILE A 60 -5.82 -12.37 -15.64
N ASP A 61 -6.89 -11.63 -15.35
CA ASP A 61 -7.97 -11.31 -16.27
C ASP A 61 -8.61 -9.95 -15.90
N ASP A 62 -9.72 -9.60 -16.55
CA ASP A 62 -10.43 -8.33 -16.36
C ASP A 62 -10.98 -8.13 -14.93
N SER A 63 -11.05 -9.17 -14.12
CA SER A 63 -11.67 -9.15 -12.79
C SER A 63 -10.78 -9.70 -11.67
N THR A 64 -9.67 -10.34 -12.01
CA THR A 64 -8.84 -11.09 -11.07
C THR A 64 -7.38 -10.66 -11.16
N SER A 65 -6.73 -10.52 -10.03
CA SER A 65 -5.29 -10.26 -9.92
C SER A 65 -4.65 -11.23 -8.92
N ASP A 66 -3.45 -11.70 -9.23
CA ASP A 66 -2.58 -12.39 -8.28
C ASP A 66 -1.80 -11.34 -7.49
N VAL A 67 -1.87 -11.41 -6.16
CA VAL A 67 -1.17 -10.48 -5.27
C VAL A 67 -0.20 -11.26 -4.40
N ARG A 68 1.09 -10.94 -4.52
CA ARG A 68 2.16 -11.57 -3.76
C ARG A 68 2.79 -10.56 -2.81
N PHE A 69 2.86 -10.93 -1.54
CA PHE A 69 3.50 -10.13 -0.51
C PHE A 69 4.79 -10.77 -0.02
N MET A 70 5.82 -9.96 0.13
CA MET A 70 7.08 -10.33 0.76
C MET A 70 7.38 -9.33 1.88
N VAL A 71 7.75 -9.84 3.04
CA VAL A 71 8.10 -9.02 4.21
C VAL A 71 9.55 -9.27 4.57
N TYR A 72 10.37 -8.24 4.54
CA TYR A 72 11.77 -8.25 4.95
C TYR A 72 11.90 -7.48 6.27
N ILE A 73 12.53 -8.08 7.25
CA ILE A 73 12.75 -7.46 8.56
C ILE A 73 14.24 -7.24 8.74
N GLY A 74 14.62 -6.02 9.08
CA GLY A 74 16.00 -5.62 9.31
C GLY A 74 16.60 -6.39 10.49
N ARG A 75 17.73 -7.06 10.28
CA ARG A 75 18.48 -7.66 11.38
C ARG A 75 19.26 -6.56 12.10
N ARG A 76 19.03 -6.46 13.42
CA ARG A 76 19.83 -5.62 14.30
C ARG A 76 20.82 -6.50 15.08
N PRO A 77 22.05 -6.01 15.35
CA PRO A 77 22.96 -6.70 16.26
C PRO A 77 22.27 -6.98 17.60
N THR A 78 22.30 -8.22 18.05
CA THR A 78 21.65 -8.64 19.30
C THR A 78 22.50 -9.67 20.03
N ARG A 79 22.41 -9.68 21.37
CA ARG A 79 23.03 -10.70 22.22
C ARG A 79 22.28 -12.03 22.19
N ASN A 80 21.04 -12.05 21.71
CA ASN A 80 20.23 -13.26 21.59
C ASN A 80 19.63 -13.38 20.17
N PRO A 81 20.36 -13.98 19.21
CA PRO A 81 19.91 -14.11 17.84
C PRO A 81 18.62 -14.93 17.68
N GLU A 82 18.45 -16.01 18.45
CA GLU A 82 17.28 -16.89 18.36
C GLU A 82 16.01 -16.16 18.76
N ARG A 83 16.06 -15.40 19.84
CA ARG A 83 14.93 -14.58 20.28
C ARG A 83 14.59 -13.48 19.25
N ALA A 84 15.60 -12.89 18.64
CA ALA A 84 15.40 -11.88 17.61
C ALA A 84 14.74 -12.49 16.35
N GLU A 85 15.15 -13.69 15.95
CA GLU A 85 14.53 -14.40 14.84
C GLU A 85 13.06 -14.77 15.13
N THR A 86 12.78 -15.27 16.33
CA THR A 86 11.40 -15.56 16.74
C THR A 86 10.51 -14.33 16.66
N LYS A 87 10.96 -13.20 17.25
CA LYS A 87 10.21 -11.93 17.19
C LYS A 87 10.03 -11.40 15.76
N ALA A 88 11.04 -11.54 14.92
CA ALA A 88 10.94 -11.14 13.53
C ALA A 88 9.90 -11.99 12.78
N ARG A 89 9.86 -13.29 13.05
CA ARG A 89 8.87 -14.20 12.47
C ARG A 89 7.45 -13.87 12.94
N GLU A 90 7.25 -13.63 14.23
CA GLU A 90 5.97 -13.23 14.81
C GLU A 90 5.48 -11.91 14.18
N PHE A 91 6.36 -10.92 14.06
CA PHE A 91 6.05 -9.65 13.41
C PHE A 91 5.66 -9.84 11.94
N GLY A 92 6.41 -10.65 11.18
CA GLY A 92 6.09 -10.94 9.79
C GLY A 92 4.74 -11.64 9.64
N GLN A 93 4.40 -12.57 10.53
CA GLN A 93 3.08 -13.22 10.56
C GLN A 93 1.96 -12.22 10.84
N GLU A 94 2.19 -11.29 11.76
CA GLU A 94 1.21 -10.24 12.08
C GLU A 94 0.96 -9.30 10.89
N VAL A 95 2.01 -8.89 10.18
CA VAL A 95 1.88 -8.09 8.94
C VAL A 95 1.03 -8.85 7.91
N ILE A 96 1.32 -10.14 7.68
CA ILE A 96 0.54 -10.96 6.74
C ILE A 96 -0.92 -11.07 7.18
N ARG A 97 -1.17 -11.22 8.48
CA ARG A 97 -2.53 -11.29 9.04
C ARG A 97 -3.31 -10.00 8.78
N GLN A 98 -2.68 -8.84 8.96
CA GLN A 98 -3.29 -7.54 8.68
C GLN A 98 -3.65 -7.41 7.19
N PHE A 99 -2.75 -7.74 6.28
CA PHE A 99 -3.05 -7.76 4.85
C PHE A 99 -4.20 -8.70 4.49
N ALA A 100 -4.29 -9.85 5.15
CA ALA A 100 -5.39 -10.79 4.90
C ALA A 100 -6.75 -10.18 5.27
N GLN A 101 -6.81 -9.34 6.28
CA GLN A 101 -8.03 -8.61 6.65
C GLN A 101 -8.43 -7.57 5.59
N ASP A 102 -7.46 -6.91 4.97
CA ASP A 102 -7.70 -5.93 3.91
C ASP A 102 -8.28 -6.58 2.65
N ILE A 103 -7.95 -7.84 2.36
CA ILE A 103 -8.46 -8.56 1.18
C ILE A 103 -10.00 -8.64 1.21
N ASP A 104 -10.60 -8.84 2.37
CA ASP A 104 -12.05 -8.90 2.48
C ASP A 104 -12.71 -7.53 2.19
N ILE A 105 -12.03 -6.44 2.53
CA ILE A 105 -12.46 -5.08 2.20
C ILE A 105 -12.30 -4.86 0.69
N TRP A 106 -11.16 -5.23 0.11
CA TRP A 106 -10.87 -5.02 -1.31
C TRP A 106 -11.82 -5.76 -2.23
N ARG A 107 -12.30 -6.93 -1.86
CA ARG A 107 -13.31 -7.69 -2.63
C ARG A 107 -14.59 -6.93 -2.90
N TYR A 108 -14.95 -6.00 -2.01
CA TYR A 108 -16.17 -5.20 -2.11
C TYR A 108 -15.92 -3.76 -2.54
N GLN A 109 -14.65 -3.38 -2.72
CA GLN A 109 -14.31 -2.06 -3.25
C GLN A 109 -14.78 -1.91 -4.68
N ARG A 110 -15.38 -0.76 -4.97
CA ARG A 110 -15.77 -0.37 -6.32
C ARG A 110 -15.03 0.88 -6.73
N TYR A 111 -14.64 0.93 -7.98
CA TYR A 111 -14.09 2.15 -8.53
C TYR A 111 -15.15 3.25 -8.51
N SER A 112 -14.83 4.41 -7.94
CA SER A 112 -15.70 5.58 -7.90
C SER A 112 -15.03 6.76 -8.59
N ALA A 113 -15.79 7.44 -9.46
CA ALA A 113 -15.36 8.66 -10.11
C ALA A 113 -16.49 9.71 -10.10
N PRO A 114 -16.34 10.84 -9.39
CA PRO A 114 -15.22 11.19 -8.51
C PRO A 114 -15.20 10.34 -7.22
N PRO A 115 -14.00 10.12 -6.62
CA PRO A 115 -13.92 9.43 -5.34
C PRO A 115 -14.44 10.34 -4.22
N ALA A 116 -15.11 9.74 -3.22
CA ALA A 116 -15.48 10.43 -1.99
C ALA A 116 -14.27 10.45 -1.05
N LEU A 117 -13.48 11.52 -1.10
CA LEU A 117 -12.25 11.68 -0.31
C LEU A 117 -12.41 12.79 0.72
N ALA A 118 -11.73 12.66 1.86
CA ALA A 118 -11.53 13.77 2.77
C ALA A 118 -10.71 14.89 2.09
N GLY A 119 -10.94 16.15 2.47
CA GLY A 119 -10.29 17.29 1.83
C GLY A 119 -8.75 17.22 1.86
N SER A 120 -8.18 16.67 2.92
CA SER A 120 -6.73 16.46 3.07
C SER A 120 -6.13 15.41 2.13
N GLU A 121 -6.94 14.46 1.67
CA GLU A 121 -6.50 13.36 0.80
C GLU A 121 -6.65 13.67 -0.70
N GLN A 122 -7.51 14.62 -1.03
CA GLN A 122 -7.94 14.89 -2.40
C GLN A 122 -6.78 15.18 -3.35
N GLN A 123 -5.82 16.00 -2.93
CA GLN A 123 -4.69 16.39 -3.76
C GLN A 123 -3.79 15.19 -4.09
N GLY A 124 -3.38 14.43 -3.08
CA GLY A 124 -2.48 13.28 -3.27
C GLY A 124 -3.13 12.18 -4.10
N PHE A 125 -4.41 11.88 -3.84
CA PHE A 125 -5.14 10.85 -4.57
C PHE A 125 -5.39 11.22 -6.03
N THR A 126 -5.70 12.49 -6.29
CA THR A 126 -5.87 13.00 -7.66
C THR A 126 -4.55 12.93 -8.43
N ALA A 127 -3.44 13.31 -7.80
CA ALA A 127 -2.12 13.25 -8.41
C ALA A 127 -1.73 11.79 -8.72
N LEU A 128 -1.95 10.85 -7.79
CA LEU A 128 -1.72 9.43 -8.02
C LEU A 128 -2.56 8.88 -9.19
N ARG A 129 -3.84 9.19 -9.25
CA ARG A 129 -4.71 8.75 -10.35
C ARG A 129 -4.27 9.32 -11.71
N ASN A 130 -3.85 10.57 -11.75
CA ASN A 130 -3.36 11.19 -12.98
C ASN A 130 -2.03 10.55 -13.43
N TRP A 131 -1.12 10.28 -12.50
CA TRP A 131 0.11 9.55 -12.77
C TRP A 131 -0.17 8.12 -13.27
N ALA A 132 -1.13 7.42 -12.69
CA ALA A 132 -1.49 6.06 -13.07
C ALA A 132 -2.03 5.94 -14.50
N LYS A 133 -2.63 6.99 -15.06
CA LYS A 133 -3.21 6.97 -16.42
C LYS A 133 -2.20 6.63 -17.51
N GLN A 134 -0.92 6.97 -17.34
CA GLN A 134 0.14 6.69 -18.30
C GLN A 134 0.37 5.19 -18.57
N PHE A 135 -0.04 4.32 -17.63
CA PHE A 135 0.15 2.87 -17.74
C PHE A 135 -1.03 2.15 -18.43
N TYR A 136 -2.07 2.87 -18.79
CA TYR A 136 -3.19 2.31 -19.52
C TYR A 136 -3.01 2.57 -21.03
N PRO A 137 -3.33 1.59 -21.89
CA PRO A 137 -3.33 1.80 -23.33
C PRO A 137 -4.24 2.96 -23.74
N ASP A 138 -3.88 3.68 -24.79
CA ASP A 138 -4.71 4.72 -25.37
C ASP A 138 -6.10 4.16 -25.70
N GLY A 139 -7.14 4.78 -25.15
CA GLY A 139 -8.53 4.35 -25.29
C GLY A 139 -9.12 3.59 -24.09
N ILE A 140 -8.28 3.02 -23.18
CA ILE A 140 -8.74 2.49 -21.89
C ILE A 140 -8.58 3.55 -20.78
N GLY A 141 -7.67 4.48 -20.95
CA GLY A 141 -7.48 5.66 -20.09
C GLY A 141 -8.48 6.79 -20.31
N GLY A 142 -9.60 6.50 -20.95
CA GLY A 142 -10.78 7.33 -20.88
C GLY A 142 -11.10 7.65 -19.42
N SER A 143 -11.86 8.70 -19.17
CA SER A 143 -12.18 9.07 -17.78
C SER A 143 -12.52 7.80 -17.00
N ALA A 144 -12.16 7.75 -15.75
CA ALA A 144 -12.49 6.58 -14.90
C ALA A 144 -13.99 6.20 -14.97
N ALA A 145 -14.86 7.11 -15.39
CA ALA A 145 -16.26 6.88 -15.72
C ALA A 145 -16.45 5.99 -16.95
N GLU A 146 -15.59 6.12 -17.98
CA GLU A 146 -15.65 5.32 -19.21
C GLU A 146 -15.14 3.88 -18.97
N VAL A 147 -14.10 3.71 -18.16
CA VAL A 147 -13.64 2.39 -17.73
C VAL A 147 -14.72 1.67 -16.91
N TYR A 148 -15.39 2.38 -16.00
CA TYR A 148 -16.50 1.85 -15.22
C TYR A 148 -17.72 1.50 -16.08
N ALA A 149 -18.07 2.34 -17.04
CA ALA A 149 -19.16 2.09 -17.99
C ALA A 149 -18.88 0.88 -18.88
N ALA A 150 -17.63 0.72 -19.35
CA ALA A 150 -17.20 -0.43 -20.14
C ALA A 150 -17.25 -1.75 -19.34
N GLN A 151 -16.93 -1.71 -18.04
CA GLN A 151 -17.05 -2.88 -17.15
C GLN A 151 -18.51 -3.25 -16.87
N LYS A 152 -19.40 -2.26 -16.75
CA LYS A 152 -20.82 -2.49 -16.47
C LYS A 152 -21.58 -3.07 -17.68
N GLY A 153 -21.21 -2.70 -18.90
CA GLY A 153 -21.79 -3.25 -20.12
C GLY A 153 -21.34 -4.67 -20.48
N ARG A 154 -20.38 -5.25 -19.77
CA ARG A 154 -19.93 -6.66 -19.95
C ARG A 154 -20.59 -7.64 -18.99
N THR A 155 -21.37 -7.17 -18.03
CA THR A 155 -22.07 -8.00 -17.00
C THR A 155 -23.58 -8.12 -17.25
N GLU A 156 -24.08 -7.58 -18.35
CA GLU A 156 -25.41 -7.78 -18.92
C GLU A 156 -25.33 -8.67 -20.18
#